data_734736ec903a41453a1b3290f32aeee3
#
_entry.id   734736ec903a41453a1b3290f32aeee3
#
_cell.length_a   1.000
_cell.length_b   1.000
_cell.length_c   1.000
_cell.angle_alpha   90.00
_cell.angle_beta   90.00
_cell.angle_gamma   90.00
#
_symmetry.space_group_name_H-M   'P 1'
#
loop_
_entity.id
_entity.type
_entity.pdbx_description
1 polymer ?
#
loop_
_entity_poly.entity_id
_entity_poly.type
_entity_poly.pdbx_seq_one_letter_code
_entity_poly.pdbx_strand_id
1 'polypeptide(L)'
;MTSDQLKRATFCALALFSAGLESTLAQGGPPMITDDPGTPGDRKWEINLAIALEHRSDETSLDLPAIDLNYGVGKNIQLTLQTAPVLLKRDDQGPIGGLGGTEAAVKWRFLDEEKNGVDTSMFPRIIFNIQSSSARRGLADDGTRFQIPFQIAKTFGRFHADAEFGPVGITVGRSEWLYGIVGGYEVAKPTMLMAELHGTSRMNFSRDDLTINFGLRHEITKTRILIISLGHELRSPEESLALIGYFGVQLLY
;
A
#
# COMPACT_ATOMS: atom_id res chain seq x y z
N MET A 1 50.73 30.14 9.09
CA MET A 1 49.77 29.05 8.82
C MET A 1 50.33 28.27 7.62
N THR A 2 50.80 27.08 7.83
CA THR A 2 51.49 26.28 6.81
C THR A 2 50.46 25.54 5.91
N SER A 3 50.86 25.32 4.65
CA SER A 3 50.09 24.65 3.61
C SER A 3 49.39 23.34 4.07
N ASP A 4 49.94 22.65 5.07
CA ASP A 4 49.41 21.40 5.61
C ASP A 4 48.23 21.57 6.57
N GLN A 5 48.07 22.73 7.19
CA GLN A 5 46.90 23.00 8.04
C GLN A 5 45.68 23.33 7.18
N LEU A 6 45.87 23.91 5.99
CA LEU A 6 44.79 24.19 5.05
C LEU A 6 44.25 22.89 4.40
N LYS A 7 45.14 21.94 4.11
CA LYS A 7 44.71 20.63 3.53
C LYS A 7 43.98 19.75 4.54
N ARG A 8 44.30 19.82 5.83
CA ARG A 8 43.55 19.08 6.87
C ARG A 8 42.19 19.69 7.19
N ALA A 9 42.03 21.01 7.10
CA ALA A 9 40.75 21.69 7.24
C ALA A 9 39.80 21.41 6.08
N THR A 10 40.31 21.28 4.85
CA THR A 10 39.52 20.97 3.65
C THR A 10 39.06 19.51 3.62
N PHE A 11 39.85 18.58 4.17
CA PHE A 11 39.48 17.16 4.24
C PHE A 11 38.47 16.84 5.34
N CYS A 12 38.46 17.60 6.44
CA CYS A 12 37.41 17.47 7.47
C CYS A 12 36.07 18.15 7.10
N ALA A 13 36.06 19.11 6.19
CA ALA A 13 34.82 19.76 5.74
C ALA A 13 34.07 18.96 4.66
N LEU A 14 34.74 18.02 3.97
CA LEU A 14 34.08 17.15 2.95
C LEU A 14 33.55 15.83 3.50
N ALA A 15 33.80 15.52 4.78
CA ALA A 15 33.37 14.27 5.41
C ALA A 15 32.05 14.41 6.22
N LEU A 16 31.41 15.57 6.22
CA LEU A 16 30.22 15.85 7.03
C LEU A 16 28.92 16.09 6.24
N PHE A 17 28.89 15.75 4.94
CA PHE A 17 27.67 15.86 4.13
C PHE A 17 27.32 14.60 3.35
N SER A 18 27.58 13.44 3.95
CA SER A 18 26.90 12.20 3.59
C SER A 18 26.06 11.71 4.76
N ALA A 19 25.18 12.59 5.27
CA ALA A 19 23.97 12.11 5.90
C ALA A 19 23.17 11.49 4.74
N GLY A 20 23.32 10.18 4.55
CA GLY A 20 22.47 9.40 3.68
C GLY A 20 21.03 9.70 4.07
N LEU A 21 20.26 10.30 3.17
CA LEU A 21 18.84 10.05 3.12
C LEU A 21 18.74 8.56 2.79
N GLU A 22 18.76 7.73 3.81
CA GLU A 22 18.28 6.37 3.68
C GLU A 22 16.79 6.52 3.40
N SER A 23 16.42 6.36 2.14
CA SER A 23 15.06 6.09 1.75
C SER A 23 14.73 4.78 2.44
N THR A 24 14.03 4.82 3.56
CA THR A 24 13.31 3.65 4.05
C THR A 24 12.31 3.34 2.95
N LEU A 25 12.68 2.42 2.06
CA LEU A 25 11.77 1.90 1.06
C LEU A 25 10.68 1.15 1.84
N ALA A 26 9.55 1.81 2.03
CA ALA A 26 8.33 1.12 2.39
C ALA A 26 8.11 0.02 1.36
N GLN A 27 7.73 -1.17 1.77
CA GLN A 27 7.83 -2.36 0.93
C GLN A 27 6.49 -3.02 0.66
N GLY A 28 5.55 -2.91 1.57
CA GLY A 28 4.14 -3.16 1.34
C GLY A 28 3.45 -1.88 0.83
N GLY A 29 2.12 -1.86 0.85
CA GLY A 29 1.34 -0.80 0.24
C GLY A 29 1.44 -0.82 -1.28
N PRO A 30 0.92 0.17 -1.98
CA PRO A 30 0.91 0.17 -3.44
C PRO A 30 2.29 -0.13 -4.06
N PRO A 31 2.36 -1.08 -5.02
CA PRO A 31 1.27 -1.71 -5.77
C PRO A 31 0.69 -3.00 -5.15
N MET A 32 1.10 -3.39 -3.92
CA MET A 32 0.54 -4.53 -3.20
C MET A 32 -0.73 -4.14 -2.44
N ILE A 33 -1.56 -5.14 -2.10
CA ILE A 33 -2.78 -4.96 -1.28
C ILE A 33 -2.39 -4.92 0.20
N THR A 34 -1.49 -5.82 0.61
CA THR A 34 -0.90 -5.86 1.96
C THR A 34 -0.07 -4.61 2.18
N ASP A 35 -0.30 -3.94 3.28
CA ASP A 35 0.43 -2.72 3.64
C ASP A 35 1.62 -3.03 4.56
N ASP A 36 2.56 -2.09 4.68
CA ASP A 36 3.77 -2.21 5.48
C ASP A 36 3.74 -1.27 6.71
N PRO A 37 4.64 -1.48 7.71
CA PRO A 37 4.76 -0.60 8.87
C PRO A 37 5.35 0.79 8.58
N GLY A 38 5.88 1.04 7.40
CA GLY A 38 6.55 2.28 7.02
C GLY A 38 5.66 3.52 7.17
N THR A 39 6.28 4.67 7.31
CA THR A 39 5.63 5.98 7.33
C THR A 39 6.45 6.97 6.51
N PRO A 40 5.86 8.00 5.89
CA PRO A 40 6.62 8.98 5.10
C PRO A 40 7.68 9.76 5.88
N GLY A 41 7.58 9.78 7.21
CA GLY A 41 8.40 10.59 8.09
C GLY A 41 7.84 12.00 8.33
N ASP A 42 8.44 12.74 9.25
CA ASP A 42 7.89 14.02 9.73
C ASP A 42 7.66 15.05 8.63
N ARG A 43 6.42 15.50 8.50
CA ARG A 43 5.95 16.51 7.53
C ARG A 43 6.22 16.16 6.07
N LYS A 44 6.40 14.88 5.76
CA LYS A 44 6.58 14.41 4.40
C LYS A 44 5.29 13.83 3.85
N TRP A 45 5.19 13.86 2.54
CA TRP A 45 4.11 13.28 1.79
C TRP A 45 4.59 12.08 0.98
N GLU A 46 3.78 11.07 0.96
CA GLU A 46 3.80 10.01 -0.02
C GLU A 46 2.46 10.01 -0.74
N ILE A 47 2.49 10.20 -2.05
CA ILE A 47 1.28 10.31 -2.89
C ILE A 47 1.34 9.24 -3.96
N ASN A 48 0.38 8.32 -3.96
CA ASN A 48 0.24 7.31 -4.98
C ASN A 48 -0.90 7.69 -5.93
N LEU A 49 -0.59 7.75 -7.23
CA LEU A 49 -1.55 8.02 -8.31
C LEU A 49 -1.49 6.88 -9.30
N ALA A 50 -2.62 6.20 -9.52
CA ALA A 50 -2.62 4.99 -10.34
C ALA A 50 -3.90 4.80 -11.14
N ILE A 51 -3.85 3.86 -12.05
CA ILE A 51 -4.99 3.14 -12.61
C ILE A 51 -5.02 1.79 -11.90
N ALA A 52 -6.13 1.48 -11.23
CA ALA A 52 -6.36 0.16 -10.67
C ALA A 52 -7.48 -0.54 -11.46
N LEU A 53 -7.26 -1.81 -11.76
CA LEU A 53 -8.15 -2.66 -12.54
C LEU A 53 -8.59 -3.85 -11.69
N GLU A 54 -9.89 -4.10 -11.66
CA GLU A 54 -10.46 -5.38 -11.26
C GLU A 54 -11.33 -5.93 -12.41
N HIS A 55 -11.04 -7.15 -12.83
CA HIS A 55 -11.82 -7.83 -13.86
C HIS A 55 -12.35 -9.16 -13.32
N ARG A 56 -13.66 -9.31 -13.33
CA ARG A 56 -14.42 -10.52 -13.02
C ARG A 56 -15.04 -11.09 -14.30
N SER A 57 -15.68 -12.23 -14.20
CA SER A 57 -16.30 -12.89 -15.35
C SER A 57 -17.34 -12.03 -16.08
N ASP A 58 -18.08 -11.19 -15.35
CA ASP A 58 -19.25 -10.44 -15.82
C ASP A 58 -19.10 -8.91 -15.66
N GLU A 59 -18.03 -8.46 -14.99
CA GLU A 59 -17.80 -7.03 -14.80
C GLU A 59 -16.32 -6.64 -14.81
N THR A 60 -16.06 -5.40 -15.17
CA THR A 60 -14.75 -4.75 -15.09
C THR A 60 -14.87 -3.43 -14.38
N SER A 61 -14.08 -3.22 -13.34
CA SER A 61 -13.96 -1.96 -12.61
C SER A 61 -12.60 -1.32 -12.85
N LEU A 62 -12.59 -0.01 -13.05
CA LEU A 62 -11.39 0.81 -13.19
C LEU A 62 -11.46 1.99 -12.23
N ASP A 63 -10.48 2.09 -11.35
CA ASP A 63 -10.23 3.29 -10.57
C ASP A 63 -9.33 4.22 -11.39
N LEU A 64 -9.80 5.44 -11.71
CA LEU A 64 -9.11 6.31 -12.65
C LEU A 64 -9.31 7.80 -12.31
N PRO A 65 -8.33 8.44 -11.64
CA PRO A 65 -7.18 7.83 -10.97
C PRO A 65 -7.55 7.25 -9.58
N ALA A 66 -6.93 6.15 -9.18
CA ALA A 66 -6.83 5.79 -7.78
C ALA A 66 -5.89 6.79 -7.10
N ILE A 67 -6.35 7.42 -6.03
CA ILE A 67 -5.62 8.46 -5.28
C ILE A 67 -5.40 7.97 -3.86
N ASP A 68 -4.14 7.92 -3.43
CA ASP A 68 -3.75 7.57 -2.08
C ASP A 68 -2.78 8.64 -1.55
N LEU A 69 -3.19 9.34 -0.51
CA LEU A 69 -2.47 10.45 0.10
C LEU A 69 -2.03 10.06 1.50
N ASN A 70 -0.73 10.04 1.74
CA ASN A 70 -0.13 9.69 3.02
C ASN A 70 0.70 10.86 3.54
N TYR A 71 0.41 11.32 4.75
CA TYR A 71 1.12 12.42 5.41
C TYR A 71 1.72 11.97 6.73
N GLY A 72 3.03 12.20 6.89
CA GLY A 72 3.77 11.87 8.09
C GLY A 72 3.67 12.93 9.19
N VAL A 73 3.33 12.49 10.40
CA VAL A 73 3.31 13.30 11.62
C VAL A 73 4.34 12.74 12.59
N GLY A 74 5.43 13.46 12.78
CA GLY A 74 6.61 12.90 13.44
C GLY A 74 7.19 11.73 12.61
N LYS A 75 7.95 10.85 13.28
CA LYS A 75 8.56 9.70 12.60
C LYS A 75 7.67 8.47 12.55
N ASN A 76 6.62 8.44 13.34
CA ASN A 76 5.91 7.20 13.69
C ASN A 76 4.42 7.21 13.35
N ILE A 77 3.86 8.33 12.92
CA ILE A 77 2.44 8.45 12.58
C ILE A 77 2.30 8.80 11.10
N GLN A 78 1.35 8.14 10.45
CA GLN A 78 0.90 8.48 9.10
C GLN A 78 -0.61 8.71 9.13
N LEU A 79 -1.05 9.79 8.49
CA LEU A 79 -2.44 10.03 8.18
C LEU A 79 -2.69 9.67 6.72
N THR A 80 -3.71 8.87 6.44
CA THR A 80 -4.02 8.39 5.09
C THR A 80 -5.41 8.81 4.67
N LEU A 81 -5.55 9.20 3.41
CA LEU A 81 -6.81 9.41 2.72
C LEU A 81 -6.73 8.78 1.34
N GLN A 82 -7.61 7.80 1.06
CA GLN A 82 -7.72 7.17 -0.26
C GLN A 82 -9.11 7.35 -0.84
N THR A 83 -9.20 7.55 -2.14
CA THR A 83 -10.46 7.57 -2.89
C THR A 83 -10.19 7.42 -4.39
N ALA A 84 -11.23 7.06 -5.15
CA ALA A 84 -11.12 6.98 -6.60
C ALA A 84 -12.44 7.31 -7.29
N PRO A 85 -12.44 8.05 -8.41
CA PRO A 85 -13.46 7.92 -9.43
C PRO A 85 -13.40 6.51 -10.01
N VAL A 86 -14.55 5.83 -10.07
CA VAL A 86 -14.70 4.46 -10.57
C VAL A 86 -15.46 4.47 -11.88
N LEU A 87 -14.97 3.72 -12.86
CA LEU A 87 -15.67 3.37 -14.08
C LEU A 87 -15.97 1.87 -14.02
N LEU A 88 -17.26 1.52 -13.97
CA LEU A 88 -17.73 0.14 -13.90
C LEU A 88 -18.46 -0.22 -15.20
N LYS A 89 -18.06 -1.33 -15.82
CA LYS A 89 -18.72 -1.93 -16.98
C LYS A 89 -19.18 -3.34 -16.63
N ARG A 90 -20.46 -3.61 -16.80
CA ARG A 90 -21.07 -4.95 -16.77
C ARG A 90 -21.43 -5.40 -18.18
N ASP A 91 -21.46 -6.71 -18.41
CA ASP A 91 -21.68 -7.28 -19.75
C ASP A 91 -23.02 -6.84 -20.37
N ASP A 92 -24.07 -6.80 -19.57
CA ASP A 92 -25.44 -6.47 -20.02
C ASP A 92 -25.80 -4.99 -19.89
N GLN A 93 -24.87 -4.12 -19.49
CA GLN A 93 -25.13 -2.72 -19.22
C GLN A 93 -24.08 -1.81 -19.84
N GLY A 94 -24.48 -0.59 -20.17
CA GLY A 94 -23.51 0.46 -20.52
C GLY A 94 -22.62 0.82 -19.32
N PRO A 95 -21.42 1.37 -19.56
CA PRO A 95 -20.51 1.76 -18.50
C PRO A 95 -21.15 2.86 -17.62
N ILE A 96 -20.96 2.75 -16.33
CA ILE A 96 -21.39 3.75 -15.33
C ILE A 96 -20.16 4.28 -14.60
N GLY A 97 -20.18 5.54 -14.23
CA GLY A 97 -19.08 6.15 -13.48
C GLY A 97 -19.57 6.93 -12.26
N GLY A 98 -18.71 7.10 -11.30
CA GLY A 98 -18.96 7.88 -10.08
C GLY A 98 -17.83 7.76 -9.08
N LEU A 99 -18.04 8.26 -7.86
CA LEU A 99 -17.06 8.13 -6.80
C LEU A 99 -17.16 6.74 -6.17
N GLY A 100 -16.03 6.08 -5.98
CA GLY A 100 -15.90 4.82 -5.25
C GLY A 100 -15.93 5.01 -3.73
N GLY A 101 -15.48 3.99 -3.01
CA GLY A 101 -15.28 4.06 -1.57
C GLY A 101 -14.20 5.07 -1.22
N THR A 102 -14.26 5.58 0.01
CA THR A 102 -13.24 6.48 0.56
C THR A 102 -12.71 5.85 1.83
N GLU A 103 -11.38 5.77 1.95
CA GLU A 103 -10.71 5.33 3.16
C GLU A 103 -10.09 6.53 3.88
N ALA A 104 -10.24 6.57 5.20
CA ALA A 104 -9.48 7.43 6.08
C ALA A 104 -8.81 6.56 7.15
N ALA A 105 -7.51 6.80 7.39
CA ALA A 105 -6.74 5.92 8.25
C ALA A 105 -5.65 6.65 9.03
N VAL A 106 -5.20 6.00 10.12
CA VAL A 106 -4.05 6.43 10.91
C VAL A 106 -3.14 5.23 11.13
N LYS A 107 -1.92 5.27 10.62
CA LYS A 107 -0.90 4.27 10.91
C LYS A 107 -0.05 4.76 12.09
N TRP A 108 0.22 3.87 13.03
CA TRP A 108 1.13 4.10 14.14
C TRP A 108 2.21 3.02 14.16
N ARG A 109 3.43 3.40 13.75
CA ARG A 109 4.62 2.55 13.87
C ARG A 109 5.18 2.68 15.28
N PHE A 110 5.19 1.61 16.05
CA PHE A 110 5.65 1.61 17.46
C PHE A 110 6.97 0.87 17.67
N LEU A 111 7.41 -0.01 16.75
CA LEU A 111 8.78 -0.52 16.69
C LEU A 111 9.42 -0.12 15.37
N ASP A 112 10.72 0.12 15.43
CA ASP A 112 11.58 0.54 14.33
C ASP A 112 12.68 -0.51 14.16
N GLU A 113 12.91 -1.01 12.94
CA GLU A 113 13.82 -2.12 12.66
C GLU A 113 15.26 -1.80 13.09
N GLU A 114 15.73 -0.56 12.89
CA GLU A 114 17.08 -0.17 13.29
C GLU A 114 17.35 -0.34 14.78
N LYS A 115 16.30 -0.17 15.62
CA LYS A 115 16.43 -0.24 17.08
C LYS A 115 16.01 -1.58 17.64
N ASN A 116 15.01 -2.21 17.03
CA ASN A 116 14.32 -3.36 17.60
C ASN A 116 14.49 -4.63 16.74
N GLY A 117 15.13 -4.51 15.58
CA GLY A 117 15.36 -5.62 14.65
C GLY A 117 14.15 -6.02 13.81
N VAL A 118 13.02 -5.33 13.98
CA VAL A 118 11.80 -5.45 13.17
C VAL A 118 11.07 -4.11 13.18
N ASP A 119 10.36 -3.80 12.10
CA ASP A 119 9.34 -2.75 12.08
C ASP A 119 7.98 -3.33 12.46
N THR A 120 7.20 -2.62 13.27
CA THR A 120 5.80 -2.99 13.54
C THR A 120 4.90 -1.78 13.65
N SER A 121 3.66 -1.93 13.20
CA SER A 121 2.64 -0.88 13.29
C SER A 121 1.24 -1.45 13.55
N MET A 122 0.32 -0.57 13.91
CA MET A 122 -1.12 -0.75 13.76
C MET A 122 -1.65 0.28 12.76
N PHE A 123 -2.60 -0.13 11.93
CA PHE A 123 -3.16 0.72 10.91
C PHE A 123 -4.70 0.74 10.94
N PRO A 124 -5.33 1.32 11.99
CA PRO A 124 -6.76 1.53 12.02
C PRO A 124 -7.24 2.33 10.81
N ARG A 125 -8.22 1.79 10.08
CA ARG A 125 -8.83 2.42 8.90
C ARG A 125 -10.34 2.29 8.90
N ILE A 126 -11.00 3.31 8.36
CA ILE A 126 -12.43 3.34 8.10
C ILE A 126 -12.66 3.53 6.60
N ILE A 127 -13.44 2.65 6.00
CA ILE A 127 -13.83 2.72 4.60
C ILE A 127 -15.32 3.00 4.55
N PHE A 128 -15.72 4.05 3.85
CA PHE A 128 -17.09 4.53 3.80
C PHE A 128 -17.43 5.19 2.46
N ASN A 129 -18.71 5.41 2.21
CA ASN A 129 -19.18 6.04 0.99
C ASN A 129 -19.56 7.50 1.24
N ILE A 130 -18.81 8.45 0.67
CA ILE A 130 -19.17 9.89 0.68
C ILE A 130 -20.49 10.09 -0.07
N GLN A 131 -20.68 9.37 -1.18
CA GLN A 131 -21.93 9.39 -1.95
C GLN A 131 -22.73 8.12 -1.66
N SER A 132 -23.87 8.25 -0.99
CA SER A 132 -24.76 7.11 -0.67
C SER A 132 -25.29 6.37 -1.91
N SER A 133 -25.23 6.98 -3.09
CA SER A 133 -25.61 6.33 -4.34
C SER A 133 -24.54 5.39 -4.90
N SER A 134 -23.30 5.49 -4.44
CA SER A 134 -22.18 4.67 -4.94
C SER A 134 -22.42 3.17 -4.72
N ALA A 135 -22.78 2.78 -3.50
CA ALA A 135 -23.12 1.40 -3.18
C ALA A 135 -24.31 0.87 -3.99
N ARG A 136 -25.42 1.63 -4.06
CA ARG A 136 -26.60 1.23 -4.85
C ARG A 136 -26.31 1.03 -6.33
N ARG A 137 -25.28 1.67 -6.87
CA ARG A 137 -24.84 1.55 -8.25
C ARG A 137 -23.73 0.50 -8.44
N GLY A 138 -23.24 -0.09 -7.34
CA GLY A 138 -22.15 -1.06 -7.33
C GLY A 138 -20.77 -0.44 -7.58
N LEU A 139 -20.61 0.88 -7.36
CA LEU A 139 -19.33 1.59 -7.50
C LEU A 139 -18.48 1.52 -6.22
N ALA A 140 -19.07 1.03 -5.13
CA ALA A 140 -18.43 0.82 -3.86
C ALA A 140 -19.21 -0.24 -3.07
N ASP A 141 -18.57 -0.84 -2.07
CA ASP A 141 -19.21 -1.75 -1.13
C ASP A 141 -20.31 -1.06 -0.33
N ASP A 142 -21.33 -1.83 0.09
CA ASP A 142 -22.38 -1.30 0.95
C ASP A 142 -21.90 -1.22 2.42
N GLY A 143 -22.40 -0.19 3.10
CA GLY A 143 -22.09 0.06 4.51
C GLY A 143 -20.72 0.71 4.74
N THR A 144 -20.23 0.53 5.96
CA THR A 144 -18.93 1.03 6.42
C THR A 144 -18.10 -0.14 6.93
N ARG A 145 -16.82 -0.18 6.56
CA ARG A 145 -15.84 -1.15 7.06
C ARG A 145 -14.89 -0.47 8.04
N PHE A 146 -14.57 -1.16 9.11
CA PHE A 146 -13.56 -0.79 10.10
C PHE A 146 -12.49 -1.88 10.11
N GLN A 147 -11.25 -1.52 9.85
CA GLN A 147 -10.14 -2.47 9.85
C GLN A 147 -9.10 -2.05 10.89
N ILE A 148 -8.52 -3.00 11.59
CA ILE A 148 -7.46 -2.75 12.57
C ILE A 148 -6.34 -3.77 12.33
N PRO A 149 -5.62 -3.69 11.20
CA PRO A 149 -4.51 -4.59 10.94
C PRO A 149 -3.30 -4.24 11.81
N PHE A 150 -2.65 -5.28 12.28
CA PHE A 150 -1.30 -5.28 12.80
C PHE A 150 -0.33 -5.66 11.69
N GLN A 151 0.76 -4.91 11.58
CA GLN A 151 1.75 -5.07 10.51
C GLN A 151 3.12 -5.34 11.11
N ILE A 152 3.90 -6.19 10.45
CA ILE A 152 5.29 -6.48 10.80
C ILE A 152 6.12 -6.59 9.53
N ALA A 153 7.33 -6.01 9.54
CA ALA A 153 8.26 -6.09 8.44
C ALA A 153 9.69 -6.33 8.91
N LYS A 154 10.49 -6.96 8.05
CA LYS A 154 11.91 -7.17 8.28
C LYS A 154 12.70 -7.26 6.99
N THR A 155 13.89 -6.65 7.02
CA THR A 155 14.87 -6.66 5.94
C THR A 155 15.99 -7.67 6.20
N PHE A 156 16.29 -8.50 5.21
CA PHE A 156 17.37 -9.49 5.20
C PHE A 156 18.32 -9.26 4.02
N GLY A 157 19.13 -8.22 4.11
CA GLY A 157 20.00 -7.81 3.01
C GLY A 157 19.21 -7.26 1.82
N ARG A 158 19.09 -8.02 0.73
CA ARG A 158 18.32 -7.64 -0.47
C ARG A 158 16.89 -8.22 -0.46
N PHE A 159 16.57 -9.04 0.49
CA PHE A 159 15.25 -9.62 0.66
C PHE A 159 14.48 -8.87 1.76
N HIS A 160 13.22 -8.63 1.51
CA HIS A 160 12.30 -7.94 2.39
C HIS A 160 11.07 -8.81 2.61
N ALA A 161 10.53 -8.79 3.81
CA ALA A 161 9.34 -9.54 4.15
C ALA A 161 8.40 -8.67 4.98
N ASP A 162 7.15 -8.60 4.56
CA ASP A 162 6.07 -7.89 5.24
C ASP A 162 4.92 -8.84 5.49
N ALA A 163 4.21 -8.63 6.58
CA ALA A 163 2.96 -9.35 6.85
C ALA A 163 1.97 -8.42 7.58
N GLU A 164 0.70 -8.59 7.29
CA GLU A 164 -0.38 -7.96 8.03
C GLU A 164 -1.46 -8.95 8.42
N PHE A 165 -2.11 -8.69 9.54
CA PHE A 165 -3.24 -9.47 10.03
C PHE A 165 -4.13 -8.60 10.93
N GLY A 166 -5.45 -8.67 10.74
CA GLY A 166 -6.36 -7.91 11.59
C GLY A 166 -7.83 -8.18 11.37
N PRO A 167 -8.68 -7.76 12.31
CA PRO A 167 -10.12 -7.87 12.17
C PRO A 167 -10.68 -6.79 11.24
N VAL A 168 -11.73 -7.17 10.52
CA VAL A 168 -12.57 -6.30 9.70
C VAL A 168 -13.99 -6.36 10.23
N GLY A 169 -14.46 -5.26 10.82
CA GLY A 169 -15.87 -5.06 11.18
C GLY A 169 -16.63 -4.42 10.03
N ILE A 170 -17.78 -4.97 9.68
CA ILE A 170 -18.61 -4.50 8.56
C ILE A 170 -20.01 -4.19 9.10
N THR A 171 -20.54 -2.99 8.79
CA THR A 171 -21.90 -2.59 9.26
C THR A 171 -23.01 -3.27 8.47
N VAL A 172 -22.74 -3.63 7.21
CA VAL A 172 -23.66 -4.38 6.34
C VAL A 172 -22.92 -5.62 5.86
N GLY A 173 -23.21 -6.76 6.46
CA GLY A 173 -22.51 -8.01 6.15
C GLY A 173 -21.98 -8.71 7.39
N ARG A 174 -20.93 -9.50 7.22
CA ARG A 174 -20.29 -10.28 8.30
C ARG A 174 -18.87 -9.83 8.50
N SER A 175 -18.46 -9.70 9.75
CA SER A 175 -17.07 -9.40 10.11
C SER A 175 -16.12 -10.51 9.68
N GLU A 176 -14.89 -10.14 9.35
CA GLU A 176 -13.87 -10.97 8.73
C GLU A 176 -12.51 -10.75 9.39
N TRP A 177 -11.57 -11.62 9.08
CA TRP A 177 -10.14 -11.39 9.23
C TRP A 177 -9.56 -10.99 7.88
N LEU A 178 -8.69 -10.01 7.86
CA LEU A 178 -7.77 -9.80 6.73
C LEU A 178 -6.39 -10.34 7.09
N TYR A 179 -5.67 -10.82 6.10
CA TYR A 179 -4.31 -11.30 6.22
C TYR A 179 -3.54 -11.13 4.92
N GLY A 180 -2.25 -10.88 5.02
CA GLY A 180 -1.39 -10.75 3.86
C GLY A 180 0.07 -10.98 4.21
N ILE A 181 0.83 -11.47 3.23
CA ILE A 181 2.28 -11.57 3.28
C ILE A 181 2.86 -11.11 1.96
N VAL A 182 3.95 -10.33 2.03
CA VAL A 182 4.70 -9.85 0.87
C VAL A 182 6.15 -10.26 1.02
N GLY A 183 6.74 -10.75 -0.07
CA GLY A 183 8.17 -10.91 -0.22
C GLY A 183 8.69 -9.99 -1.31
N GLY A 184 9.68 -9.14 -1.02
CA GLY A 184 10.35 -8.27 -1.96
C GLY A 184 11.81 -8.66 -2.15
N TYR A 185 12.34 -8.53 -3.37
CA TYR A 185 13.74 -8.75 -3.66
C TYR A 185 14.32 -7.64 -4.53
N GLU A 186 15.36 -6.97 -4.05
CA GLU A 186 16.10 -5.97 -4.81
C GLU A 186 16.96 -6.62 -5.90
N VAL A 187 16.45 -6.68 -7.12
CA VAL A 187 17.20 -7.22 -8.28
C VAL A 187 18.30 -6.28 -8.72
N ALA A 188 18.07 -4.98 -8.56
CA ALA A 188 19.05 -3.91 -8.75
C ALA A 188 18.68 -2.75 -7.83
N LYS A 189 19.64 -1.85 -7.49
CA LYS A 189 19.36 -0.72 -6.59
C LYS A 189 18.09 0.09 -6.89
N PRO A 190 17.73 0.41 -8.17
CA PRO A 190 16.50 1.13 -8.43
C PRO A 190 15.27 0.21 -8.56
N THR A 191 15.42 -1.13 -8.48
CA THR A 191 14.35 -2.07 -8.87
C THR A 191 14.16 -3.17 -7.85
N MET A 192 12.95 -3.29 -7.35
CA MET A 192 12.47 -4.38 -6.49
C MET A 192 11.37 -5.16 -7.22
N LEU A 193 11.45 -6.48 -7.20
CA LEU A 193 10.37 -7.38 -7.57
C LEU A 193 9.69 -7.88 -6.30
N MET A 194 8.38 -8.02 -6.35
CA MET A 194 7.55 -8.37 -5.19
C MET A 194 6.57 -9.48 -5.54
N ALA A 195 6.25 -10.29 -4.55
CA ALA A 195 5.19 -11.28 -4.63
C ALA A 195 4.37 -11.25 -3.33
N GLU A 196 3.07 -11.39 -3.44
CA GLU A 196 2.10 -11.27 -2.38
C GLU A 196 1.13 -12.44 -2.37
N LEU A 197 0.76 -12.87 -1.18
CA LEU A 197 -0.48 -13.58 -0.92
C LEU A 197 -1.31 -12.75 0.06
N HIS A 198 -2.48 -12.32 -0.39
CA HIS A 198 -3.42 -11.54 0.42
C HIS A 198 -4.79 -12.22 0.42
N GLY A 199 -5.52 -12.09 1.51
CA GLY A 199 -6.85 -12.64 1.58
C GLY A 199 -7.69 -12.12 2.74
N THR A 200 -8.97 -12.47 2.68
CA THR A 200 -9.90 -12.32 3.79
C THR A 200 -10.50 -13.66 4.17
N SER A 201 -10.93 -13.78 5.40
CA SER A 201 -11.63 -14.96 5.88
C SER A 201 -12.72 -14.59 6.88
N ARG A 202 -13.83 -15.32 6.86
CA ARG A 202 -14.82 -15.17 7.93
C ARG A 202 -14.20 -15.36 9.30
N MET A 203 -14.75 -14.73 10.34
CA MET A 203 -14.25 -14.83 11.71
C MET A 203 -14.10 -16.26 12.22
N ASN A 204 -14.83 -17.22 11.68
CA ASN A 204 -14.76 -18.65 11.99
C ASN A 204 -13.90 -19.46 11.00
N PHE A 205 -13.19 -18.83 10.08
CA PHE A 205 -12.37 -19.43 9.03
C PHE A 205 -13.11 -20.44 8.12
N SER A 206 -14.44 -20.32 7.99
CA SER A 206 -15.26 -21.24 7.19
C SER A 206 -15.25 -20.93 5.69
N ARG A 207 -14.87 -19.74 5.31
CA ARG A 207 -14.73 -19.25 3.93
C ARG A 207 -13.59 -18.26 3.88
N ASP A 208 -12.80 -18.35 2.86
CA ASP A 208 -11.67 -17.46 2.63
C ASP A 208 -11.55 -17.09 1.14
N ASP A 209 -11.11 -15.87 0.89
CA ASP A 209 -10.64 -15.39 -0.40
C ASP A 209 -9.12 -15.32 -0.34
N LEU A 210 -8.46 -15.74 -1.39
CA LEU A 210 -6.99 -15.71 -1.48
C LEU A 210 -6.56 -15.24 -2.87
N THR A 211 -5.79 -14.19 -2.89
CA THR A 211 -5.22 -13.57 -4.09
C THR A 211 -3.70 -13.73 -4.10
N ILE A 212 -3.14 -14.07 -5.25
CA ILE A 212 -1.71 -13.94 -5.52
C ILE A 212 -1.47 -12.71 -6.39
N ASN A 213 -0.46 -11.93 -6.05
CA ASN A 213 -0.12 -10.70 -6.76
C ASN A 213 1.40 -10.62 -6.97
N PHE A 214 1.84 -10.14 -8.11
CA PHE A 214 3.25 -9.90 -8.43
C PHE A 214 3.43 -8.43 -8.76
N GLY A 215 4.46 -7.82 -8.19
CA GLY A 215 4.69 -6.40 -8.30
C GLY A 215 6.11 -6.02 -8.66
N LEU A 216 6.23 -4.79 -9.10
CA LEU A 216 7.49 -4.12 -9.39
C LEU A 216 7.44 -2.70 -8.84
N ARG A 217 8.50 -2.32 -8.14
CA ARG A 217 8.82 -0.93 -7.79
C ARG A 217 10.11 -0.55 -8.49
N HIS A 218 10.12 0.58 -9.19
CA HIS A 218 11.30 1.06 -9.89
C HIS A 218 11.49 2.55 -9.65
N GLU A 219 12.57 2.92 -8.97
CA GLU A 219 12.93 4.32 -8.75
C GLU A 219 13.36 4.99 -10.06
N ILE A 220 12.50 5.82 -10.64
CA ILE A 220 12.84 6.69 -11.77
C ILE A 220 13.75 7.82 -11.30
N THR A 221 13.43 8.38 -10.13
CA THR A 221 14.24 9.34 -9.39
C THR A 221 14.07 9.10 -7.89
N LYS A 222 14.85 9.77 -7.04
CA LYS A 222 14.70 9.68 -5.58
C LYS A 222 13.32 10.05 -5.04
N THR A 223 12.49 10.74 -5.83
CA THR A 223 11.16 11.22 -5.43
C THR A 223 10.04 10.72 -6.33
N ARG A 224 10.34 9.86 -7.31
CA ARG A 224 9.36 9.32 -8.26
C ARG A 224 9.64 7.84 -8.48
N ILE A 225 8.70 7.02 -8.10
CA ILE A 225 8.80 5.57 -8.18
C ILE A 225 7.67 5.07 -9.07
N LEU A 226 8.01 4.30 -10.09
CA LEU A 226 7.03 3.54 -10.88
C LEU A 226 6.61 2.33 -10.05
N ILE A 227 5.31 2.10 -9.95
CA ILE A 227 4.72 0.99 -9.19
C ILE A 227 3.72 0.26 -10.08
N ILE A 228 3.92 -1.04 -10.22
CA ILE A 228 3.10 -1.89 -11.11
C ILE A 228 2.81 -3.20 -10.40
N SER A 229 1.60 -3.73 -10.51
CA SER A 229 1.31 -5.10 -10.12
C SER A 229 0.29 -5.76 -11.03
N LEU A 230 0.29 -7.08 -11.01
CA LEU A 230 -0.65 -7.95 -11.69
C LEU A 230 -0.91 -9.17 -10.82
N GLY A 231 -2.17 -9.49 -10.58
CA GLY A 231 -2.56 -10.57 -9.71
C GLY A 231 -3.81 -11.28 -10.18
N HIS A 232 -4.09 -12.39 -9.50
CA HIS A 232 -5.22 -13.26 -9.77
C HIS A 232 -5.71 -13.88 -8.47
N GLU A 233 -7.01 -14.09 -8.36
CA GLU A 233 -7.59 -14.77 -7.21
C GLU A 233 -7.42 -16.29 -7.33
N LEU A 234 -6.77 -16.89 -6.33
CA LEU A 234 -6.54 -18.33 -6.27
C LEU A 234 -7.73 -19.09 -5.67
N ARG A 235 -8.49 -18.41 -4.82
CA ARG A 235 -9.65 -18.97 -4.14
C ARG A 235 -10.67 -17.87 -3.85
N SER A 236 -11.93 -18.12 -4.23
CA SER A 236 -13.08 -17.32 -3.85
C SER A 236 -14.29 -18.21 -3.57
N PRO A 237 -15.10 -17.89 -2.59
CA PRO A 237 -16.38 -18.59 -2.37
C PRO A 237 -17.49 -18.16 -3.32
N GLU A 238 -17.29 -17.09 -4.04
CA GLU A 238 -18.22 -16.50 -5.03
C GLU A 238 -17.54 -16.41 -6.39
N GLU A 239 -18.01 -15.61 -7.31
CA GLU A 239 -17.40 -15.50 -8.65
C GLU A 239 -15.95 -15.01 -8.57
N SER A 240 -15.04 -15.73 -9.21
CA SER A 240 -13.61 -15.49 -9.11
C SER A 240 -13.20 -14.19 -9.80
N LEU A 241 -12.41 -13.39 -9.10
CA LEU A 241 -11.66 -12.28 -9.65
C LEU A 241 -10.61 -12.83 -10.63
N ALA A 242 -10.85 -12.64 -11.93
CA ALA A 242 -9.99 -13.20 -12.96
C ALA A 242 -8.65 -12.45 -13.06
N LEU A 243 -8.65 -11.13 -12.81
CA LEU A 243 -7.45 -10.30 -12.90
C LEU A 243 -7.58 -9.08 -12.01
N ILE A 244 -6.52 -8.79 -11.26
CA ILE A 244 -6.28 -7.48 -10.66
C ILE A 244 -5.04 -6.86 -11.28
N GLY A 245 -5.04 -5.54 -11.42
CA GLY A 245 -3.89 -4.82 -11.96
C GLY A 245 -3.76 -3.45 -11.34
N TYR A 246 -2.53 -3.01 -11.16
CA TYR A 246 -2.20 -1.68 -10.67
C TYR A 246 -1.06 -1.10 -11.50
N PHE A 247 -1.23 0.10 -11.99
CA PHE A 247 -0.19 0.83 -12.72
C PHE A 247 -0.17 2.28 -12.28
N GLY A 248 0.90 2.69 -11.62
CA GLY A 248 0.93 4.01 -11.01
C GLY A 248 2.31 4.58 -10.78
N VAL A 249 2.32 5.75 -10.18
CA VAL A 249 3.51 6.44 -9.72
C VAL A 249 3.35 6.86 -8.28
N GLN A 250 4.38 6.60 -7.48
CA GLN A 250 4.53 7.11 -6.13
C GLN A 250 5.40 8.36 -6.15
N LEU A 251 4.93 9.42 -5.53
CA LEU A 251 5.60 10.71 -5.39
C LEU A 251 5.97 10.94 -3.93
N LEU A 252 7.23 11.27 -3.67
CA LEU A 252 7.77 11.53 -2.33
C LEU A 252 8.17 13.00 -2.20
N TYR A 253 7.68 13.70 -1.15
CA TYR A 253 7.92 15.11 -0.89
C TYR A 253 8.28 15.38 0.57
#